data_50ff8cdea527262884735ee28460b793
#
_entry.id   50ff8cdea527262884735ee28460b793
#
_cell.length_a   1.000
_cell.length_b   1.000
_cell.length_c   1.000
_cell.angle_alpha   90.00
_cell.angle_beta   90.00
_cell.angle_gamma   90.00
#
_symmetry.space_group_name_H-M   'P 1'
#
loop_
_entity.id
_entity.type
_entity.pdbx_description
1 polymer ?
#
loop_
_entity_poly.entity_id
_entity_poly.type
_entity_poly.pdbx_seq_one_letter_code
_entity_poly.pdbx_strand_id
1 'polypeptide(L)'
;MSKVAVIYWSGTGNTQAMAEAVAEGAKAAGADVSLLTCAEVSGVSAYDAVALGCPAMGAEELEDAEFLPMLEGVEPELTGKKVALFGSYGWGDGEWMRTWEARCAEKGITLAADSVLANEAPDDDALAACKALGEALAN
;
A
#
# COMPACT_ATOMS: atom_id res chain seq x y z
N MET A 1 18.24 -3.71 -10.40
CA MET A 1 17.65 -3.14 -9.18
C MET A 1 16.22 -2.72 -9.47
N SER A 2 15.28 -3.24 -8.71
CA SER A 2 13.87 -2.86 -8.87
C SER A 2 13.61 -1.47 -8.32
N LYS A 3 12.74 -0.74 -8.98
CA LYS A 3 12.25 0.54 -8.47
C LYS A 3 10.89 0.32 -7.84
N VAL A 4 10.77 0.62 -6.55
CA VAL A 4 9.54 0.40 -5.78
C VAL A 4 9.03 1.73 -5.23
N ALA A 5 7.76 2.02 -5.47
CA ALA A 5 7.08 3.15 -4.85
C ALA A 5 6.23 2.64 -3.69
N VAL A 6 6.35 3.28 -2.54
CA VAL A 6 5.47 3.03 -1.39
C VAL A 6 4.65 4.30 -1.20
N ILE A 7 3.37 4.22 -1.47
CA ILE A 7 2.47 5.38 -1.49
C ILE A 7 1.40 5.20 -0.43
N TYR A 8 1.21 6.20 0.42
CA TYR A 8 0.28 6.07 1.53
C TYR A 8 -0.45 7.37 1.86
N TRP A 9 -1.59 7.21 2.55
CA TRP A 9 -2.28 8.28 3.26
C TRP A 9 -2.38 7.87 4.73
N SER A 10 -2.14 8.81 5.64
CA SER A 10 -2.20 8.50 7.07
C SER A 10 -2.73 9.71 7.83
N GLY A 11 -3.73 9.48 8.67
CA GLY A 11 -4.28 10.54 9.54
C GLY A 11 -3.72 10.48 10.96
N THR A 12 -3.49 9.26 11.48
CA THR A 12 -3.04 9.06 12.86
C THR A 12 -1.57 8.64 12.99
N GLY A 13 -0.92 8.31 11.88
CA GLY A 13 0.45 7.82 11.87
C GLY A 13 0.56 6.31 11.82
N ASN A 14 -0.53 5.56 11.98
CA ASN A 14 -0.49 4.10 11.97
C ASN A 14 -0.11 3.55 10.60
N THR A 15 -0.81 3.99 9.55
CA THR A 15 -0.50 3.56 8.18
C THR A 15 0.87 4.07 7.74
N GLN A 16 1.29 5.25 8.22
CA GLN A 16 2.62 5.77 7.95
C GLN A 16 3.70 4.84 8.51
N ALA A 17 3.53 4.35 9.74
CA ALA A 17 4.49 3.41 10.35
C ALA A 17 4.58 2.13 9.52
N MET A 18 3.44 1.64 9.01
CA MET A 18 3.42 0.47 8.14
C MET A 18 4.15 0.76 6.83
N ALA A 19 3.91 1.93 6.23
CA ALA A 19 4.57 2.33 4.99
C ALA A 19 6.09 2.38 5.14
N GLU A 20 6.56 2.91 6.26
CA GLU A 20 8.00 2.97 6.56
C GLU A 20 8.60 1.57 6.66
N ALA A 21 7.86 0.62 7.26
CA ALA A 21 8.32 -0.77 7.36
C ALA A 21 8.37 -1.45 5.98
N VAL A 22 7.39 -1.20 5.14
CA VAL A 22 7.40 -1.73 3.76
C VAL A 22 8.62 -1.19 3.01
N ALA A 23 8.87 0.11 3.11
CA ALA A 23 10.02 0.73 2.45
C ALA A 23 11.34 0.15 2.96
N GLU A 24 11.44 -0.08 4.27
CA GLU A 24 12.64 -0.67 4.87
C GLU A 24 12.91 -2.07 4.33
N GLY A 25 11.86 -2.89 4.24
CA GLY A 25 12.00 -4.26 3.71
C GLY A 25 12.43 -4.27 2.26
N ALA A 26 11.87 -3.40 1.44
CA ALA A 26 12.24 -3.30 0.03
C ALA A 26 13.69 -2.83 -0.13
N LYS A 27 14.12 -1.84 0.66
CA LYS A 27 15.52 -1.37 0.64
C LYS A 27 16.48 -2.46 1.06
N ALA A 28 16.15 -3.20 2.11
CA ALA A 28 17.00 -4.30 2.60
C ALA A 28 17.17 -5.39 1.54
N ALA A 29 16.19 -5.57 0.67
CA ALA A 29 16.25 -6.52 -0.43
C ALA A 29 16.93 -5.96 -1.69
N GLY A 30 17.44 -4.73 -1.63
CA GLY A 30 18.24 -4.13 -2.71
C GLY A 30 17.48 -3.24 -3.68
N ALA A 31 16.22 -2.93 -3.41
CA ALA A 31 15.43 -2.08 -4.30
C ALA A 31 15.77 -0.59 -4.13
N ASP A 32 15.51 0.17 -5.18
CA ASP A 32 15.53 1.63 -5.16
C ASP A 32 14.11 2.06 -4.77
N VAL A 33 13.95 2.61 -3.56
CA VAL A 33 12.63 2.85 -2.96
C VAL A 33 12.33 4.33 -2.83
N SER A 34 11.13 4.72 -3.28
CA SER A 34 10.57 6.04 -3.01
C SER A 34 9.39 5.89 -2.06
N LEU A 35 9.45 6.56 -0.92
CA LEU A 35 8.36 6.58 0.06
C LEU A 35 7.62 7.92 -0.11
N LEU A 36 6.36 7.85 -0.53
CA LEU A 36 5.61 9.02 -0.95
C LEU A 36 4.24 9.09 -0.27
N THR A 37 3.84 10.29 0.11
CA THR A 37 2.43 10.50 0.45
C THR A 37 1.64 10.61 -0.86
N CYS A 38 0.33 10.38 -0.81
CA CYS A 38 -0.49 10.47 -2.01
C CYS A 38 -0.44 11.84 -2.68
N ALA A 39 -0.20 12.89 -1.89
CA ALA A 39 -0.10 14.25 -2.42
C ALA A 39 1.16 14.47 -3.28
N GLU A 40 2.18 13.63 -3.12
CA GLU A 40 3.45 13.74 -3.83
C GLU A 40 3.48 12.96 -5.14
N VAL A 41 2.44 12.18 -5.44
CA VAL A 41 2.41 11.27 -6.57
C VAL A 41 1.83 11.93 -7.80
N SER A 42 2.56 11.88 -8.93
CA SER A 42 2.05 12.35 -10.21
C SER A 42 1.86 11.19 -11.20
N GLY A 43 2.38 10.01 -10.88
CA GLY A 43 2.26 8.81 -11.70
C GLY A 43 3.23 7.75 -11.23
N VAL A 44 3.06 6.52 -11.69
CA VAL A 44 3.88 5.39 -11.25
C VAL A 44 4.53 4.62 -12.42
N SER A 45 4.49 5.17 -13.62
CA SER A 45 5.01 4.46 -14.80
C SER A 45 6.49 4.12 -14.69
N ALA A 46 7.27 4.90 -13.93
CA ALA A 46 8.70 4.69 -13.76
C ALA A 46 9.05 3.57 -12.77
N TYR A 47 8.06 3.01 -12.06
CA TYR A 47 8.29 2.02 -11.02
C TYR A 47 7.95 0.62 -11.50
N ASP A 48 8.71 -0.37 -11.02
CA ASP A 48 8.47 -1.79 -11.32
C ASP A 48 7.40 -2.38 -10.41
N ALA A 49 7.32 -1.87 -9.18
CA ALA A 49 6.38 -2.34 -8.17
C ALA A 49 5.84 -1.18 -7.35
N VAL A 50 4.62 -1.33 -6.86
CA VAL A 50 3.95 -0.28 -6.09
C VAL A 50 3.25 -0.89 -4.87
N ALA A 51 3.54 -0.34 -3.69
CA ALA A 51 2.78 -0.66 -2.47
C ALA A 51 1.87 0.52 -2.19
N LEU A 52 0.60 0.23 -1.91
CA LEU A 52 -0.40 1.25 -1.65
C LEU A 52 -0.96 1.05 -0.24
N GLY A 53 -0.92 2.10 0.57
CA GLY A 53 -1.37 2.07 1.95
C GLY A 53 -2.43 3.11 2.25
N CYS A 54 -3.54 2.67 2.83
CA CYS A 54 -4.64 3.55 3.21
C CYS A 54 -5.43 2.90 4.36
N PRO A 55 -5.72 3.64 5.44
CA PRO A 55 -6.51 3.09 6.53
C PRO A 55 -7.99 2.98 6.16
N ALA A 56 -8.72 2.16 6.91
CA ALA A 56 -10.17 2.13 6.83
C ALA A 56 -10.73 3.43 7.38
N MET A 57 -11.58 4.08 6.61
CA MET A 57 -12.24 5.32 7.03
C MET A 57 -13.70 5.05 7.32
N GLY A 58 -14.27 5.80 8.25
CA GLY A 58 -15.70 5.84 8.53
C GLY A 58 -16.48 4.54 8.27
N ALA A 59 -17.09 4.41 7.11
CA ALA A 59 -17.94 3.29 6.73
C ALA A 59 -17.15 2.18 6.02
N GLU A 60 -15.93 1.90 6.45
CA GLU A 60 -15.05 0.89 5.85
C GLU A 60 -14.75 1.19 4.37
N GLU A 61 -14.32 2.43 4.13
CA GLU A 61 -13.97 2.89 2.79
C GLU A 61 -12.55 3.44 2.78
N LEU A 62 -12.00 3.61 1.59
CA LEU A 62 -10.72 4.31 1.42
C LEU A 62 -10.94 5.80 1.69
N GLU A 63 -9.88 6.50 2.09
CA GLU A 63 -9.94 7.94 2.26
C GLU A 63 -10.28 8.58 0.91
N ASP A 64 -11.32 9.42 0.85
CA ASP A 64 -11.90 9.87 -0.40
C ASP A 64 -11.48 11.26 -0.88
N ALA A 65 -10.85 12.05 -0.02
CA ALA A 65 -10.47 13.43 -0.39
C ALA A 65 -9.13 13.51 -1.09
N GLU A 66 -8.18 12.67 -0.72
CA GLU A 66 -6.82 12.72 -1.24
C GLU A 66 -6.36 11.38 -1.81
N PHE A 67 -6.58 10.29 -1.08
CA PHE A 67 -6.09 8.97 -1.51
C PHE A 67 -6.83 8.45 -2.73
N LEU A 68 -8.14 8.46 -2.69
CA LEU A 68 -8.95 7.90 -3.79
C LEU A 68 -8.71 8.62 -5.12
N PRO A 69 -8.66 9.98 -5.17
CA PRO A 69 -8.33 10.65 -6.42
C PRO A 69 -6.93 10.26 -6.96
N MET A 70 -5.94 10.13 -6.08
CA MET A 70 -4.62 9.67 -6.48
C MET A 70 -4.69 8.25 -7.04
N LEU A 71 -5.39 7.35 -6.34
CA LEU A 71 -5.55 5.96 -6.74
C LEU A 71 -6.18 5.87 -8.13
N GLU A 72 -7.26 6.61 -8.36
CA GLU A 72 -7.93 6.62 -9.68
C GLU A 72 -6.98 7.06 -10.79
N GLY A 73 -6.09 8.01 -10.47
CA GLY A 73 -5.11 8.50 -11.44
C GLY A 73 -4.03 7.49 -11.80
N VAL A 74 -3.62 6.64 -10.86
CA VAL A 74 -2.53 5.69 -11.08
C VAL A 74 -2.99 4.28 -11.46
N GLU A 75 -4.25 3.93 -11.18
CA GLU A 75 -4.76 2.58 -11.49
C GLU A 75 -4.50 2.12 -12.92
N PRO A 76 -4.67 2.97 -13.95
CA PRO A 76 -4.37 2.52 -15.32
C PRO A 76 -2.91 2.13 -15.54
N GLU A 77 -2.00 2.61 -14.68
CA GLU A 77 -0.57 2.32 -14.79
C GLU A 77 -0.16 1.07 -13.98
N LEU A 78 -1.07 0.49 -13.20
CA LEU A 78 -0.72 -0.61 -12.29
C LEU A 78 -0.77 -1.99 -12.96
N THR A 79 -1.45 -2.11 -14.08
CA THR A 79 -1.54 -3.39 -14.81
C THR A 79 -0.15 -3.82 -15.26
N GLY A 80 0.22 -5.06 -14.95
CA GLY A 80 1.52 -5.61 -15.31
C GLY A 80 2.62 -5.34 -14.29
N LYS A 81 2.34 -4.55 -13.26
CA LYS A 81 3.28 -4.29 -12.18
C LYS A 81 3.00 -5.19 -10.99
N LYS A 82 3.99 -5.35 -10.12
CA LYS A 82 3.77 -5.97 -8.81
C LYS A 82 3.11 -4.94 -7.91
N VAL A 83 1.95 -5.28 -7.35
CA VAL A 83 1.19 -4.36 -6.49
C VAL A 83 0.90 -5.05 -5.17
N ALA A 84 0.97 -4.31 -4.08
CA ALA A 84 0.63 -4.82 -2.77
C ALA A 84 -0.14 -3.75 -1.99
N LEU A 85 -0.99 -4.18 -1.08
CA LEU A 85 -1.85 -3.31 -0.29
C LEU A 85 -1.59 -3.50 1.19
N PHE A 86 -1.70 -2.41 1.94
CA PHE A 86 -1.60 -2.46 3.40
C PHE A 86 -2.42 -1.32 4.02
N GLY A 87 -2.69 -1.43 5.30
CA GLY A 87 -3.39 -0.36 6.00
C GLY A 87 -3.80 -0.76 7.41
N SER A 88 -4.15 0.24 8.23
CA SER A 88 -4.65 0.03 9.59
C SER A 88 -6.16 0.25 9.64
N TYR A 89 -6.81 -0.32 10.67
CA TYR A 89 -8.24 -0.12 10.91
C TYR A 89 -8.50 -0.03 12.40
N GLY A 90 -9.56 0.69 12.80
CA GLY A 90 -9.90 0.85 14.22
C GLY A 90 -11.06 -0.03 14.64
N TRP A 91 -12.10 -0.12 13.81
CA TRP A 91 -13.25 -0.97 14.05
C TRP A 91 -13.62 -1.67 12.75
N GLY A 92 -14.51 -2.63 12.83
CA GLY A 92 -14.82 -3.47 11.69
C GLY A 92 -13.87 -4.66 11.64
N ASP A 93 -13.89 -5.39 10.53
CA ASP A 93 -13.17 -6.66 10.41
C ASP A 93 -12.29 -6.75 9.16
N GLY A 94 -11.92 -5.61 8.58
CA GLY A 94 -11.07 -5.59 7.38
C GLY A 94 -11.86 -5.56 6.08
N GLU A 95 -13.13 -5.26 6.13
CA GLU A 95 -13.96 -5.23 4.92
C GLU A 95 -13.45 -4.22 3.89
N TRP A 96 -12.92 -3.06 4.33
CA TRP A 96 -12.38 -2.07 3.40
C TRP A 96 -11.25 -2.66 2.54
N MET A 97 -10.46 -3.54 3.13
CA MET A 97 -9.36 -4.17 2.40
C MET A 97 -9.87 -5.23 1.44
N ARG A 98 -10.86 -6.02 1.85
CA ARG A 98 -11.48 -7.01 0.95
C ARG A 98 -12.14 -6.34 -0.25
N THR A 99 -12.80 -5.21 -0.02
CA THR A 99 -13.41 -4.41 -1.08
C THR A 99 -12.32 -3.85 -2.01
N TRP A 100 -11.21 -3.39 -1.44
CA TRP A 100 -10.09 -2.87 -2.22
C TRP A 100 -9.45 -3.96 -3.08
N GLU A 101 -9.25 -5.14 -2.50
CA GLU A 101 -8.71 -6.28 -3.24
C GLU A 101 -9.62 -6.66 -4.41
N ALA A 102 -10.94 -6.64 -4.18
CA ALA A 102 -11.91 -6.90 -5.25
C ALA A 102 -11.84 -5.84 -6.35
N ARG A 103 -11.65 -4.58 -5.96
CA ARG A 103 -11.46 -3.49 -6.92
C ARG A 103 -10.22 -3.73 -7.79
N CYS A 104 -9.13 -4.18 -7.18
CA CYS A 104 -7.90 -4.51 -7.92
C CYS A 104 -8.15 -5.63 -8.93
N ALA A 105 -8.82 -6.70 -8.50
CA ALA A 105 -9.14 -7.82 -9.39
C ALA A 105 -9.99 -7.37 -10.57
N GLU A 106 -10.97 -6.52 -10.30
CA GLU A 106 -11.87 -5.99 -11.31
C GLU A 106 -11.14 -5.17 -12.38
N LYS A 107 -10.08 -4.47 -11.98
CA LYS A 107 -9.29 -3.63 -12.87
C LYS A 107 -8.08 -4.34 -13.50
N GLY A 108 -7.95 -5.63 -13.28
CA GLY A 108 -6.85 -6.41 -13.84
C GLY A 108 -5.50 -6.18 -13.14
N ILE A 109 -5.55 -5.72 -11.90
CA ILE A 109 -4.35 -5.51 -11.09
C ILE A 109 -4.07 -6.77 -10.29
N THR A 110 -2.88 -7.33 -10.42
CA THR A 110 -2.48 -8.55 -9.73
C THR A 110 -1.70 -8.19 -8.46
N LEU A 111 -2.17 -8.72 -7.32
CA LEU A 111 -1.47 -8.50 -6.05
C LEU A 111 -0.32 -9.50 -5.94
N ALA A 112 0.87 -9.00 -5.60
CA ALA A 112 2.10 -9.80 -5.52
C ALA A 112 2.20 -10.58 -4.22
N ALA A 113 1.43 -10.19 -3.19
CA ALA A 113 1.45 -10.82 -1.87
C ALA A 113 0.14 -10.54 -1.16
N ASP A 114 -0.11 -11.24 -0.07
CA ASP A 114 -1.29 -10.99 0.76
C ASP A 114 -1.23 -9.58 1.34
N SER A 115 -2.39 -8.92 1.42
CA SER A 115 -2.50 -7.59 2.01
C SER A 115 -2.17 -7.66 3.50
N VAL A 116 -1.54 -6.61 4.02
CA VAL A 116 -1.20 -6.53 5.44
C VAL A 116 -2.15 -5.56 6.15
N LEU A 117 -2.84 -6.08 7.16
CA LEU A 117 -3.79 -5.30 7.96
C LEU A 117 -3.28 -5.21 9.39
N ALA A 118 -3.42 -4.04 10.01
CA ALA A 118 -3.10 -3.85 11.41
C ALA A 118 -4.30 -3.22 12.12
N ASN A 119 -4.65 -3.74 13.30
CA ASN A 119 -5.71 -3.14 14.11
C ASN A 119 -5.09 -2.00 14.93
N GLU A 120 -5.49 -0.78 14.62
CA GLU A 120 -4.95 0.45 15.22
C GLU A 120 -3.43 0.55 15.00
N ALA A 121 -2.63 0.80 16.04
CA ALA A 121 -1.18 0.90 15.88
C ALA A 121 -0.60 -0.47 15.49
N PRO A 122 0.28 -0.52 14.47
CA PRO A 122 0.86 -1.80 14.06
C PRO A 122 1.77 -2.34 15.16
N ASP A 123 1.56 -3.61 15.51
CA ASP A 123 2.41 -4.31 16.45
C ASP A 123 3.65 -4.88 15.74
N ASP A 124 4.50 -5.58 16.49
CA ASP A 124 5.73 -6.14 15.91
C ASP A 124 5.46 -7.13 14.79
N ASP A 125 4.38 -7.92 14.91
CA ASP A 125 3.99 -8.89 13.88
C ASP A 125 3.54 -8.17 12.60
N ALA A 126 2.75 -7.10 12.75
CA ALA A 126 2.29 -6.32 11.60
C ALA A 126 3.47 -5.63 10.89
N LEU A 127 4.41 -5.08 11.67
CA LEU A 127 5.59 -4.44 11.10
C LEU A 127 6.49 -5.45 10.38
N ALA A 128 6.64 -6.65 10.94
CA ALA A 128 7.39 -7.72 10.29
C ALA A 128 6.73 -8.14 8.97
N ALA A 129 5.39 -8.22 8.95
CA ALA A 129 4.64 -8.54 7.74
C ALA A 129 4.80 -7.46 6.69
N CYS A 130 4.86 -6.18 7.10
CA CYS A 130 5.10 -5.06 6.18
C CYS A 130 6.49 -5.15 5.56
N LYS A 131 7.50 -5.48 6.35
CA LYS A 131 8.87 -5.68 5.82
C LYS A 131 8.90 -6.81 4.79
N ALA A 132 8.23 -7.92 5.09
CA ALA A 132 8.13 -9.05 4.17
C ALA A 132 7.42 -8.65 2.88
N LEU A 133 6.40 -7.79 2.99
CA LEU A 133 5.68 -7.26 1.83
C LEU A 133 6.64 -6.47 0.93
N GLY A 134 7.46 -5.60 1.53
CA GLY A 134 8.46 -4.83 0.79
C GLY A 134 9.49 -5.72 0.11
N GLU A 135 9.95 -6.76 0.79
CA GLU A 135 10.88 -7.73 0.21
C GLU A 135 10.28 -8.44 -1.00
N ALA A 136 9.00 -8.81 -0.92
CA ALA A 136 8.31 -9.46 -2.03
C ALA A 136 8.21 -8.56 -3.25
N LEU A 137 8.02 -7.25 -3.04
CA LEU A 137 7.94 -6.28 -4.13
C LEU A 137 9.30 -6.04 -4.79
N ALA A 138 10.38 -6.16 -4.03
CA ALA A 138 11.73 -5.91 -4.52
C ALA A 138 12.28 -7.06 -5.37
N ASN A 139 11.70 -8.23 -5.23
CA ASN A 139 12.13 -9.43 -5.98
C ASN A 139 11.31 -9.63 -7.28
#